data_fcbafb594126a13c5ee083f8d477a951
#
_entry.id   fcbafb594126a13c5ee083f8d477a951
#
_cell.length_a   1.000
_cell.length_b   1.000
_cell.length_c   1.000
_cell.angle_alpha   90.00
_cell.angle_beta   90.00
_cell.angle_gamma   90.00
#
_symmetry.space_group_name_H-M   'P 1'
#
loop_
_entity.id
_entity.type
_entity.pdbx_description
1 polymer ?
#
loop_
_entity_poly.entity_id
_entity_poly.type
_entity_poly.pdbx_seq_one_letter_code
_entity_poly.pdbx_strand_id
1 'polypeptide(L)'
;MPLAIESGSRAWGFSSPDSDYDCRFVFVRRAVDHVTPWTSRDVIELSLEGDLDANGWDLRKALQLLLKGNAVIVEWLRSPVIYCGQAWFRDDFLEFARQAASREAIGRHYLHLGERQRRVYFGDGTSVAQKKIFYALRPAAALRWLRMHPTEAVAPMHFPTLMAECEPPSDLRAEVVDLMDRKAVTRELGVAPLSRVVAGFIDSEFELARGVFEGGGVGASEQMILRAEQFYRGVVERLERESGTIDPFRPA
;
A
#
# COMPACT_ATOMS: atom_id res chain seq x y z
N MET A 1 19.45 1.35 -3.26
CA MET A 1 18.05 1.55 -2.84
C MET A 1 17.41 2.52 -3.85
N PRO A 2 16.57 2.03 -4.77
CA PRO A 2 16.02 2.86 -5.84
C PRO A 2 14.71 3.59 -5.46
N LEU A 3 14.10 3.31 -4.30
CA LEU A 3 12.91 4.02 -3.84
C LEU A 3 12.80 3.95 -2.32
N ALA A 4 12.58 5.10 -1.67
CA ALA A 4 12.13 5.20 -0.29
C ALA A 4 11.02 6.26 -0.18
N ILE A 5 9.97 5.90 0.49
CA ILE A 5 8.73 6.68 0.59
C ILE A 5 8.24 6.75 2.04
N GLU A 6 7.39 7.71 2.31
CA GLU A 6 6.54 7.71 3.49
C GLU A 6 5.35 6.78 3.28
N SER A 7 5.04 6.00 4.30
CA SER A 7 3.80 5.22 4.39
C SER A 7 2.98 5.70 5.58
N GLY A 8 1.88 5.06 5.92
CA GLY A 8 1.09 5.43 7.09
C GLY A 8 0.37 6.78 7.00
N SER A 9 0.09 7.37 8.14
CA SER A 9 -0.85 8.51 8.24
C SER A 9 -0.36 9.78 7.55
N ARG A 10 0.96 10.00 7.45
CA ARG A 10 1.54 11.16 6.76
C ARG A 10 1.31 11.07 5.25
N ALA A 11 1.57 9.91 4.66
CA ALA A 11 1.31 9.68 3.24
C ALA A 11 -0.17 9.54 2.92
N TRP A 12 -0.95 9.01 3.86
CA TRP A 12 -2.40 8.93 3.69
C TRP A 12 -3.10 10.28 3.79
N GLY A 13 -2.44 11.35 4.29
CA GLY A 13 -2.96 12.70 4.32
C GLY A 13 -3.86 13.02 5.53
N PHE A 14 -3.73 12.27 6.62
CA PHE A 14 -4.42 12.52 7.89
C PHE A 14 -3.51 12.34 9.12
N SER A 15 -2.29 12.87 9.04
CA SER A 15 -1.35 12.83 10.17
C SER A 15 -1.84 13.66 11.36
N SER A 16 -1.35 13.32 12.54
CA SER A 16 -1.42 14.13 13.78
C SER A 16 -0.03 14.70 14.09
N PRO A 17 0.09 15.66 15.05
CA PRO A 17 1.37 16.22 15.42
C PRO A 17 2.39 15.19 15.92
N ASP A 18 1.90 14.08 16.48
CA ASP A 18 2.68 12.95 17.02
C ASP A 18 2.65 11.70 16.13
N SER A 19 2.30 11.85 14.86
CA SER A 19 2.38 10.72 13.92
C SER A 19 3.83 10.33 13.67
N ASP A 20 4.11 9.02 13.76
CA ASP A 20 5.40 8.44 13.41
C ASP A 20 5.77 8.70 11.94
N TYR A 21 7.05 8.53 11.63
CA TYR A 21 7.56 8.49 10.26
C TYR A 21 7.69 7.05 9.82
N ASP A 22 6.82 6.64 8.92
CA ASP A 22 6.76 5.28 8.38
C ASP A 22 7.58 5.17 7.09
N CYS A 23 8.90 5.17 7.19
CA CYS A 23 9.76 5.03 6.02
C CYS A 23 9.69 3.61 5.48
N ARG A 24 9.27 3.48 4.23
CA ARG A 24 9.27 2.21 3.51
C ARG A 24 10.11 2.31 2.26
N PHE A 25 10.87 1.26 1.96
CA PHE A 25 11.77 1.31 0.82
C PHE A 25 11.84 0.00 0.06
N VAL A 26 12.16 0.11 -1.22
CA VAL A 26 12.51 -1.03 -2.07
C VAL A 26 14.02 -1.03 -2.24
N PHE A 27 14.66 -2.17 -1.99
CA PHE A 27 16.06 -2.36 -2.30
C PHE A 27 16.23 -3.43 -3.38
N VAL A 28 17.35 -3.34 -4.10
CA VAL A 28 17.71 -4.28 -5.16
C VAL A 28 19.12 -4.79 -4.87
N ARG A 29 19.27 -6.10 -4.87
CA ARG A 29 20.55 -6.76 -4.73
C ARG A 29 21.27 -6.80 -6.08
N ARG A 30 22.58 -6.85 -6.05
CA ARG A 30 23.40 -7.05 -7.26
C ARG A 30 23.18 -8.46 -7.80
N ALA A 31 23.40 -8.65 -9.09
CA ALA A 31 23.28 -9.96 -9.73
C ALA A 31 24.13 -11.03 -9.02
N VAL A 32 25.33 -10.68 -8.60
CA VAL A 32 26.24 -11.59 -7.87
C VAL A 32 25.67 -12.06 -6.53
N ASP A 33 24.87 -11.25 -5.86
CA ASP A 33 24.26 -11.58 -4.57
C ASP A 33 23.16 -12.66 -4.69
N HIS A 34 22.76 -13.00 -5.93
CA HIS A 34 21.81 -14.09 -6.22
C HIS A 34 22.50 -15.40 -6.59
N VAL A 35 23.80 -15.37 -6.85
CA VAL A 35 24.61 -16.56 -7.17
C VAL A 35 25.17 -17.14 -5.87
N THR A 36 24.27 -17.65 -5.03
CA THR A 36 24.62 -18.25 -3.73
C THR A 36 23.66 -19.41 -3.44
N PRO A 37 24.13 -20.50 -2.80
CA PRO A 37 23.25 -21.59 -2.40
C PRO A 37 22.31 -21.23 -1.25
N TRP A 38 22.52 -20.08 -0.59
CA TRP A 38 21.73 -19.66 0.56
C TRP A 38 20.74 -18.55 0.17
N THR A 39 19.49 -18.69 0.61
CA THR A 39 18.47 -17.66 0.40
C THR A 39 18.76 -16.45 1.29
N SER A 40 18.97 -15.28 0.69
CA SER A 40 19.11 -14.04 1.42
C SER A 40 17.75 -13.57 1.97
N ARG A 41 17.75 -12.92 3.16
CA ARG A 41 16.56 -12.30 3.73
C ARG A 41 16.01 -11.21 2.79
N ASP A 42 14.74 -11.27 2.46
CA ASP A 42 14.08 -10.38 1.52
C ASP A 42 13.44 -9.14 2.17
N VAL A 43 13.68 -8.94 3.47
CA VAL A 43 13.25 -7.79 4.27
C VAL A 43 14.45 -7.23 5.03
N ILE A 44 14.53 -5.90 5.08
CA ILE A 44 15.42 -5.15 5.97
C ILE A 44 14.51 -4.39 6.94
N GLU A 45 14.69 -4.62 8.23
CA GLU A 45 14.03 -3.90 9.32
C GLU A 45 15.12 -3.16 10.08
N LEU A 46 14.94 -1.85 10.21
CA LEU A 46 15.87 -1.00 10.97
C LEU A 46 15.17 -0.63 12.27
N SER A 47 15.71 -1.11 13.38
CA SER A 47 15.30 -0.64 14.70
C SER A 47 15.94 0.72 14.91
N LEU A 48 15.15 1.76 14.74
CA LEU A 48 15.58 3.16 14.93
C LEU A 48 15.03 3.69 16.24
N GLU A 49 15.73 4.66 16.83
CA GLU A 49 15.28 5.33 18.04
C GLU A 49 14.28 6.45 17.66
N GLY A 50 13.30 6.70 18.54
CA GLY A 50 12.30 7.75 18.36
C GLY A 50 11.14 7.37 17.43
N ASP A 51 10.63 8.35 16.71
CA ASP A 51 9.39 8.26 15.91
C ASP A 51 9.59 7.73 14.49
N LEU A 52 10.78 7.19 14.17
CA LEU A 52 11.09 6.67 12.84
C LEU A 52 11.02 5.14 12.81
N ASP A 53 10.09 4.61 12.03
CA ASP A 53 10.01 3.20 11.68
C ASP A 53 10.44 2.99 10.21
N ALA A 54 11.50 2.22 10.00
CA ALA A 54 12.03 1.98 8.66
C ALA A 54 12.09 0.49 8.33
N ASN A 55 11.44 0.13 7.22
CA ASN A 55 11.32 -1.23 6.74
C ASN A 55 11.41 -1.26 5.22
N GLY A 56 12.15 -2.21 4.68
CA GLY A 56 12.32 -2.34 3.23
C GLY A 56 12.14 -3.75 2.71
N TRP A 57 11.70 -3.84 1.47
CA TRP A 57 11.53 -5.09 0.75
C TRP A 57 12.51 -5.19 -0.42
N ASP A 58 13.06 -6.40 -0.60
CA ASP A 58 13.73 -6.75 -1.84
C ASP A 58 12.75 -6.62 -3.01
N LEU A 59 13.22 -6.10 -4.15
CA LEU A 59 12.40 -5.98 -5.36
C LEU A 59 11.74 -7.32 -5.74
N ARG A 60 12.44 -8.44 -5.54
CA ARG A 60 11.88 -9.78 -5.75
C ARG A 60 10.63 -10.00 -4.91
N LYS A 61 10.69 -9.67 -3.61
CA LYS A 61 9.54 -9.77 -2.71
C LYS A 61 8.43 -8.82 -3.13
N ALA A 62 8.77 -7.57 -3.47
CA ALA A 62 7.79 -6.57 -3.90
C ALA A 62 7.00 -7.05 -5.13
N LEU A 63 7.68 -7.62 -6.14
CA LEU A 63 7.04 -8.20 -7.32
C LEU A 63 6.17 -9.42 -6.99
N GLN A 64 6.67 -10.33 -6.15
CA GLN A 64 5.89 -11.49 -5.72
C GLN A 64 4.62 -11.09 -4.96
N LEU A 65 4.69 -10.08 -4.11
CA LEU A 65 3.55 -9.54 -3.38
C LEU A 65 2.57 -8.85 -4.33
N LEU A 66 3.05 -8.08 -5.31
CA LEU A 66 2.21 -7.47 -6.35
C LEU A 66 1.40 -8.53 -7.09
N LEU A 67 2.07 -9.59 -7.59
CA LEU A 67 1.42 -10.68 -8.32
C LEU A 67 0.44 -11.50 -7.47
N LYS A 68 0.60 -11.48 -6.14
CA LYS A 68 -0.36 -12.07 -5.19
C LYS A 68 -1.52 -11.14 -4.83
N GLY A 69 -1.54 -9.92 -5.36
CA GLY A 69 -2.57 -8.92 -5.09
C GLY A 69 -2.40 -8.21 -3.75
N ASN A 70 -1.18 -8.05 -3.27
CA ASN A 70 -0.91 -7.26 -2.07
C ASN A 70 -1.04 -5.76 -2.39
N ALA A 71 -2.04 -5.10 -1.81
CA ALA A 71 -2.28 -3.67 -2.02
C ALA A 71 -1.18 -2.76 -1.45
N VAL A 72 -0.41 -3.23 -0.46
CA VAL A 72 0.60 -2.40 0.23
C VAL A 72 1.69 -1.95 -0.73
N ILE A 73 2.18 -2.84 -1.63
CA ILE A 73 3.21 -2.42 -2.61
C ILE A 73 2.66 -1.40 -3.60
N VAL A 74 1.40 -1.55 -4.00
CA VAL A 74 0.73 -0.59 -4.87
C VAL A 74 0.63 0.78 -4.18
N GLU A 75 0.29 0.81 -2.90
CA GLU A 75 0.26 2.03 -2.09
C GLU A 75 1.65 2.67 -2.01
N TRP A 76 2.72 1.91 -1.76
CA TRP A 76 4.07 2.46 -1.73
C TRP A 76 4.44 3.17 -3.03
N LEU A 77 4.09 2.58 -4.18
CA LEU A 77 4.30 3.19 -5.49
C LEU A 77 3.46 4.46 -5.72
N ARG A 78 2.34 4.57 -5.01
CA ARG A 78 1.41 5.72 -5.07
C ARG A 78 1.64 6.74 -3.96
N SER A 79 2.64 6.53 -3.08
CA SER A 79 2.90 7.49 -2.01
C SER A 79 3.15 8.90 -2.54
N PRO A 80 2.47 9.92 -2.00
CA PRO A 80 2.69 11.31 -2.38
C PRO A 80 4.01 11.88 -1.81
N VAL A 81 4.60 11.18 -0.83
CA VAL A 81 5.83 11.63 -0.16
C VAL A 81 6.96 10.67 -0.48
N ILE A 82 7.93 11.16 -1.25
CA ILE A 82 9.14 10.42 -1.64
C ILE A 82 10.30 11.00 -0.86
N TYR A 83 10.98 10.18 -0.06
CA TYR A 83 12.17 10.57 0.67
C TYR A 83 13.40 10.60 -0.23
N CYS A 84 13.58 9.54 -0.98
CA CYS A 84 14.62 9.48 -2.00
C CYS A 84 14.30 8.36 -3.01
N GLY A 85 14.95 8.42 -4.16
CA GLY A 85 14.82 7.38 -5.17
C GLY A 85 15.09 7.88 -6.57
N GLN A 86 14.96 6.96 -7.50
CA GLN A 86 15.12 7.24 -8.92
C GLN A 86 13.73 7.31 -9.57
N ALA A 87 13.42 8.42 -10.21
CA ALA A 87 12.10 8.65 -10.83
C ALA A 87 11.74 7.53 -11.81
N TRP A 88 12.69 7.13 -12.67
CA TRP A 88 12.48 6.05 -13.62
C TRP A 88 12.05 4.73 -12.96
N PHE A 89 12.66 4.38 -11.81
CA PHE A 89 12.33 3.14 -11.12
C PHE A 89 10.87 3.13 -10.63
N ARG A 90 10.45 4.23 -10.01
CA ARG A 90 9.08 4.37 -9.53
C ARG A 90 8.09 4.35 -10.69
N ASP A 91 8.37 5.12 -11.75
CA ASP A 91 7.47 5.25 -12.89
C ASP A 91 7.33 3.93 -13.64
N ASP A 92 8.45 3.25 -13.93
CA ASP A 92 8.46 1.95 -14.59
C ASP A 92 7.76 0.87 -13.74
N PHE A 93 7.98 0.89 -12.41
CA PHE A 93 7.35 -0.09 -11.52
C PHE A 93 5.86 0.18 -11.35
N LEU A 94 5.44 1.45 -11.28
CA LEU A 94 4.03 1.81 -11.23
C LEU A 94 3.31 1.42 -12.53
N GLU A 95 3.93 1.64 -13.67
CA GLU A 95 3.39 1.21 -14.96
C GLU A 95 3.28 -0.31 -15.05
N PHE A 96 4.32 -1.03 -14.61
CA PHE A 96 4.25 -2.49 -14.49
C PHE A 96 3.12 -2.93 -13.55
N ALA A 97 2.96 -2.26 -12.40
CA ALA A 97 1.91 -2.58 -11.43
C ALA A 97 0.50 -2.39 -12.02
N ARG A 98 0.27 -1.36 -12.82
CA ARG A 98 -1.02 -1.16 -13.52
C ARG A 98 -1.38 -2.32 -14.44
N GLN A 99 -0.37 -2.92 -15.08
CA GLN A 99 -0.55 -4.02 -16.01
C GLN A 99 -0.63 -5.40 -15.32
N ALA A 100 0.01 -5.54 -14.17
CA ALA A 100 0.22 -6.82 -13.49
C ALA A 100 -0.70 -7.04 -12.29
N ALA A 101 -1.21 -5.98 -11.66
CA ALA A 101 -2.06 -6.11 -10.49
C ALA A 101 -3.43 -6.69 -10.85
N SER A 102 -3.79 -7.78 -10.18
CA SER A 102 -5.15 -8.31 -10.27
C SER A 102 -6.09 -7.47 -9.39
N ARG A 103 -7.05 -6.82 -10.03
CA ARG A 103 -8.09 -6.02 -9.35
C ARG A 103 -8.87 -6.86 -8.32
N GLU A 104 -9.18 -8.11 -8.66
CA GLU A 104 -9.88 -9.04 -7.78
C GLU A 104 -9.04 -9.40 -6.55
N ALA A 105 -7.75 -9.64 -6.74
CA ALA A 105 -6.85 -9.97 -5.65
C ALA A 105 -6.56 -8.76 -4.75
N ILE A 106 -6.41 -7.57 -5.32
CA ILE A 106 -6.30 -6.30 -4.58
C ILE A 106 -7.58 -6.02 -3.79
N GLY A 107 -8.75 -6.21 -4.41
CA GLY A 107 -10.04 -6.06 -3.73
C GLY A 107 -10.19 -7.01 -2.53
N ARG A 108 -9.86 -8.29 -2.70
CA ARG A 108 -9.81 -9.25 -1.58
C ARG A 108 -8.85 -8.82 -0.47
N HIS A 109 -7.68 -8.32 -0.84
CA HIS A 109 -6.72 -7.82 0.14
C HIS A 109 -7.32 -6.69 0.99
N TYR A 110 -7.92 -5.68 0.35
CA TYR A 110 -8.57 -4.58 1.08
C TYR A 110 -9.76 -5.06 1.92
N LEU A 111 -10.56 -5.99 1.42
CA LEU A 111 -11.69 -6.56 2.16
C LEU A 111 -11.20 -7.25 3.44
N HIS A 112 -10.28 -8.21 3.32
CA HIS A 112 -9.76 -8.95 4.48
C HIS A 112 -9.02 -8.02 5.47
N LEU A 113 -8.26 -7.05 4.95
CA LEU A 113 -7.61 -6.04 5.79
C LEU A 113 -8.65 -5.23 6.57
N GLY A 114 -9.64 -4.68 5.87
CA GLY A 114 -10.67 -3.83 6.47
C GLY A 114 -11.50 -4.57 7.52
N GLU A 115 -11.96 -5.78 7.21
CA GLU A 115 -12.72 -6.63 8.15
C GLU A 115 -11.90 -6.99 9.40
N ARG A 116 -10.61 -7.31 9.21
CA ARG A 116 -9.70 -7.56 10.34
C ARG A 116 -9.56 -6.31 11.20
N GLN A 117 -9.36 -5.14 10.62
CA GLN A 117 -9.21 -3.88 11.36
C GLN A 117 -10.51 -3.52 12.10
N ARG A 118 -11.67 -3.67 11.44
CA ARG A 118 -12.98 -3.48 12.06
C ARG A 118 -13.15 -4.39 13.29
N ARG A 119 -12.87 -5.67 13.15
CA ARG A 119 -12.97 -6.65 14.24
C ARG A 119 -12.03 -6.33 15.41
N VAL A 120 -10.79 -5.92 15.11
CA VAL A 120 -9.78 -5.66 16.14
C VAL A 120 -10.04 -4.37 16.91
N TYR A 121 -10.52 -3.32 16.23
CA TYR A 121 -10.55 -1.99 16.83
C TYR A 121 -11.94 -1.46 17.16
N PHE A 122 -13.01 -2.02 16.61
CA PHE A 122 -14.34 -1.43 16.81
C PHE A 122 -15.15 -2.14 17.91
N GLY A 123 -14.85 -3.41 18.23
CA GLY A 123 -15.61 -4.15 19.23
C GLY A 123 -17.12 -4.12 18.94
N ASP A 124 -17.91 -3.71 19.94
CA ASP A 124 -19.36 -3.47 19.83
C ASP A 124 -19.73 -2.07 19.28
N GLY A 125 -18.74 -1.24 18.97
CA GLY A 125 -18.92 0.12 18.45
C GLY A 125 -19.22 1.19 19.50
N THR A 126 -19.37 0.84 20.78
CA THR A 126 -19.73 1.81 21.84
C THR A 126 -18.55 2.67 22.28
N SER A 127 -17.31 2.17 22.12
CA SER A 127 -16.10 2.83 22.59
C SER A 127 -14.94 2.57 21.62
N VAL A 128 -14.85 3.36 20.55
CA VAL A 128 -13.85 3.22 19.50
C VAL A 128 -12.82 4.33 19.58
N ALA A 129 -11.53 3.96 19.59
CA ALA A 129 -10.46 4.94 19.47
C ALA A 129 -10.55 5.62 18.10
N GLN A 130 -10.82 6.95 18.11
CA GLN A 130 -11.18 7.70 16.89
C GLN A 130 -10.09 7.62 15.80
N LYS A 131 -8.81 7.59 16.19
CA LYS A 131 -7.70 7.40 15.25
C LYS A 131 -7.72 6.04 14.52
N LYS A 132 -8.36 5.03 15.10
CA LYS A 132 -8.46 3.68 14.51
C LYS A 132 -9.57 3.54 13.49
N ILE A 133 -10.50 4.49 13.41
CA ILE A 133 -11.59 4.49 12.42
C ILE A 133 -11.02 4.43 11.00
N PHE A 134 -9.96 5.18 10.72
CA PHE A 134 -9.33 5.23 9.40
C PHE A 134 -8.80 3.87 8.91
N TYR A 135 -8.46 2.95 9.83
CA TYR A 135 -7.92 1.64 9.45
C TYR A 135 -8.95 0.72 8.79
N ALA A 136 -10.24 0.91 9.06
CA ALA A 136 -11.31 0.21 8.34
C ALA A 136 -11.97 1.09 7.27
N LEU A 137 -12.07 2.40 7.52
CA LEU A 137 -12.68 3.34 6.58
C LEU A 137 -11.88 3.46 5.27
N ARG A 138 -10.53 3.50 5.33
CA ARG A 138 -9.68 3.58 4.14
C ARG A 138 -9.80 2.34 3.24
N PRO A 139 -9.72 1.10 3.74
CA PRO A 139 -10.04 -0.07 2.93
C PRO A 139 -11.45 -0.06 2.33
N ALA A 140 -12.47 0.38 3.08
CA ALA A 140 -13.83 0.50 2.56
C ALA A 140 -13.93 1.50 1.39
N ALA A 141 -13.28 2.67 1.52
CA ALA A 141 -13.19 3.65 0.44
C ALA A 141 -12.43 3.10 -0.78
N ALA A 142 -11.34 2.35 -0.57
CA ALA A 142 -10.61 1.72 -1.66
C ALA A 142 -11.43 0.64 -2.39
N LEU A 143 -12.22 -0.14 -1.67
CA LEU A 143 -13.16 -1.11 -2.24
C LEU A 143 -14.24 -0.43 -3.09
N ARG A 144 -14.82 0.68 -2.58
CA ARG A 144 -15.76 1.48 -3.35
C ARG A 144 -15.10 2.04 -4.61
N TRP A 145 -13.90 2.60 -4.49
CA TRP A 145 -13.15 3.11 -5.63
C TRP A 145 -12.93 2.03 -6.70
N LEU A 146 -12.49 0.84 -6.30
CA LEU A 146 -12.32 -0.29 -7.22
C LEU A 146 -13.63 -0.69 -7.92
N ARG A 147 -14.78 -0.62 -7.23
CA ARG A 147 -16.08 -0.91 -7.87
C ARG A 147 -16.47 0.16 -8.89
N MET A 148 -16.13 1.42 -8.64
CA MET A 148 -16.41 2.54 -9.55
C MET A 148 -15.45 2.61 -10.73
N HIS A 149 -14.25 2.02 -10.60
CA HIS A 149 -13.20 1.99 -11.63
C HIS A 149 -12.91 0.55 -12.07
N PRO A 150 -13.78 -0.07 -12.89
CA PRO A 150 -13.72 -1.50 -13.16
C PRO A 150 -12.49 -1.95 -13.96
N THR A 151 -11.79 -1.03 -14.61
CA THR A 151 -10.56 -1.29 -15.39
C THR A 151 -9.29 -1.06 -14.58
N GLU A 152 -9.40 -0.54 -13.36
CA GLU A 152 -8.27 -0.13 -12.53
C GLU A 152 -8.05 -1.08 -11.35
N ALA A 153 -6.80 -1.28 -10.98
CA ALA A 153 -6.41 -2.04 -9.79
C ALA A 153 -5.59 -1.21 -8.79
N VAL A 154 -5.18 -0.01 -9.16
CA VAL A 154 -4.21 0.82 -8.43
C VAL A 154 -4.90 2.06 -7.87
N ALA A 155 -5.59 1.89 -6.73
CA ALA A 155 -6.29 2.98 -6.05
C ALA A 155 -5.32 4.07 -5.52
N PRO A 156 -5.79 5.32 -5.36
CA PRO A 156 -5.01 6.37 -4.70
C PRO A 156 -4.64 5.99 -3.26
N MET A 157 -3.38 6.19 -2.87
CA MET A 157 -2.95 6.02 -1.49
C MET A 157 -3.39 7.19 -0.61
N HIS A 158 -3.33 8.42 -1.13
CA HIS A 158 -3.72 9.63 -0.42
C HIS A 158 -5.23 9.64 -0.17
N PHE A 159 -5.64 9.60 1.08
CA PHE A 159 -7.04 9.38 1.46
C PHE A 159 -7.99 10.50 1.02
N PRO A 160 -7.64 11.81 1.10
CA PRO A 160 -8.47 12.86 0.53
C PRO A 160 -8.75 12.67 -0.97
N THR A 161 -7.74 12.26 -1.74
CA THR A 161 -7.90 11.96 -3.17
C THR A 161 -8.82 10.73 -3.37
N LEU A 162 -8.57 9.67 -2.60
CA LEU A 162 -9.40 8.47 -2.63
C LEU A 162 -10.87 8.78 -2.31
N MET A 163 -11.12 9.61 -1.28
CA MET A 163 -12.47 10.05 -0.91
C MET A 163 -13.13 10.91 -1.98
N ALA A 164 -12.36 11.77 -2.67
CA ALA A 164 -12.89 12.56 -3.77
C ALA A 164 -13.29 11.67 -4.95
N GLU A 165 -12.44 10.71 -5.33
CA GLU A 165 -12.64 9.83 -6.48
C GLU A 165 -13.67 8.72 -6.23
N CYS A 166 -13.86 8.27 -4.98
CA CYS A 166 -14.88 7.25 -4.65
C CYS A 166 -16.27 7.84 -4.38
N GLU A 167 -16.43 9.16 -4.45
CA GLU A 167 -17.73 9.86 -4.33
C GLU A 167 -18.61 9.32 -3.18
N PRO A 168 -18.18 9.40 -1.93
CA PRO A 168 -18.98 8.90 -0.81
C PRO A 168 -20.22 9.78 -0.58
N PRO A 169 -21.24 9.26 0.15
CA PRO A 169 -22.36 10.07 0.61
C PRO A 169 -21.92 11.37 1.29
N SER A 170 -22.71 12.44 1.13
CA SER A 170 -22.35 13.78 1.61
C SER A 170 -22.20 13.89 3.13
N ASP A 171 -23.02 13.17 3.87
CA ASP A 171 -22.97 13.06 5.33
C ASP A 171 -21.69 12.39 5.81
N LEU A 172 -21.27 11.28 5.17
CA LEU A 172 -19.99 10.65 5.45
C LEU A 172 -18.84 11.60 5.14
N ARG A 173 -18.88 12.29 3.99
CA ARG A 173 -17.83 13.24 3.61
C ARG A 173 -17.63 14.31 4.66
N ALA A 174 -18.73 14.88 5.19
CA ALA A 174 -18.67 15.90 6.23
C ALA A 174 -18.04 15.36 7.53
N GLU A 175 -18.46 14.17 7.98
CA GLU A 175 -17.89 13.54 9.18
C GLU A 175 -16.39 13.20 9.02
N VAL A 176 -15.99 12.73 7.85
CA VAL A 176 -14.58 12.39 7.56
C VAL A 176 -13.71 13.64 7.59
N VAL A 177 -14.17 14.75 6.99
CA VAL A 177 -13.47 16.04 7.04
C VAL A 177 -13.31 16.50 8.48
N ASP A 178 -14.39 16.53 9.28
CA ASP A 178 -14.30 16.89 10.70
C ASP A 178 -13.32 16.00 11.49
N LEU A 179 -13.34 14.69 11.24
CA LEU A 179 -12.46 13.76 11.92
C LEU A 179 -10.98 14.00 11.54
N MET A 180 -10.70 14.32 10.28
CA MET A 180 -9.36 14.67 9.80
C MET A 180 -8.88 15.99 10.38
N ASP A 181 -9.73 17.02 10.39
CA ASP A 181 -9.38 18.34 10.92
C ASP A 181 -9.06 18.28 12.42
N ARG A 182 -9.88 17.55 13.18
CA ARG A 182 -9.59 17.30 14.60
C ARG A 182 -8.28 16.53 14.80
N LYS A 183 -8.01 15.52 13.96
CA LYS A 183 -6.78 14.74 14.03
C LYS A 183 -5.54 15.59 13.72
N ALA A 184 -5.64 16.51 12.78
CA ALA A 184 -4.53 17.36 12.36
C ALA A 184 -4.00 18.27 13.48
N VAL A 185 -4.87 18.65 14.43
CA VAL A 185 -4.52 19.61 15.51
C VAL A 185 -4.40 18.95 16.89
N THR A 186 -4.75 17.68 17.02
CA THR A 186 -4.83 16.99 18.31
C THR A 186 -3.89 15.79 18.35
N ARG A 187 -3.10 15.65 19.40
CA ARG A 187 -2.25 14.46 19.59
C ARG A 187 -3.08 13.20 19.80
N GLU A 188 -4.15 13.28 20.59
CA GLU A 188 -5.04 12.17 20.88
C GLU A 188 -6.50 12.55 20.60
N LEU A 189 -7.12 11.87 19.67
CA LEU A 189 -8.55 12.06 19.34
C LEU A 189 -9.53 11.50 20.40
N GLY A 190 -8.98 10.74 21.37
CA GLY A 190 -9.79 10.08 22.38
C GLY A 190 -10.61 8.91 21.85
N VAL A 191 -11.59 8.52 22.66
CA VAL A 191 -12.50 7.40 22.43
C VAL A 191 -13.94 7.93 22.39
N ALA A 192 -14.74 7.48 21.45
CA ALA A 192 -16.15 7.82 21.32
C ALA A 192 -16.94 6.69 20.66
N PRO A 193 -18.27 6.68 20.75
CA PRO A 193 -19.10 5.77 19.97
C PRO A 193 -18.82 5.95 18.47
N LEU A 194 -18.83 4.83 17.74
CA LEU A 194 -18.71 4.85 16.29
C LEU A 194 -19.96 5.49 15.68
N SER A 195 -19.78 6.48 14.83
CA SER A 195 -20.88 7.11 14.10
C SER A 195 -21.63 6.06 13.27
N ARG A 196 -22.96 6.17 13.25
CA ARG A 196 -23.82 5.30 12.42
C ARG A 196 -23.57 5.49 10.93
N VAL A 197 -23.21 6.70 10.50
CA VAL A 197 -22.89 7.03 9.11
C VAL A 197 -21.60 6.32 8.70
N VAL A 198 -20.54 6.43 9.51
CA VAL A 198 -19.26 5.77 9.27
C VAL A 198 -19.39 4.24 9.32
N ALA A 199 -20.09 3.72 10.34
CA ALA A 199 -20.32 2.28 10.48
C ALA A 199 -21.10 1.73 9.27
N GLY A 200 -22.22 2.38 8.93
CA GLY A 200 -23.06 1.99 7.79
C GLY A 200 -22.33 1.98 6.46
N PHE A 201 -21.48 2.98 6.22
CA PHE A 201 -20.64 3.00 5.01
C PHE A 201 -19.67 1.83 4.97
N ILE A 202 -18.91 1.62 6.05
CA ILE A 202 -17.92 0.51 6.13
C ILE A 202 -18.61 -0.83 5.92
N ASP A 203 -19.73 -1.08 6.61
CA ASP A 203 -20.44 -2.36 6.53
C ASP A 203 -21.04 -2.59 5.15
N SER A 204 -21.63 -1.56 4.55
CA SER A 204 -22.18 -1.62 3.18
C SER A 204 -21.11 -1.89 2.14
N GLU A 205 -19.95 -1.20 2.23
CA GLU A 205 -18.88 -1.40 1.25
C GLU A 205 -18.22 -2.78 1.39
N PHE A 206 -18.09 -3.32 2.59
CA PHE A 206 -17.58 -4.68 2.78
C PHE A 206 -18.58 -5.72 2.24
N GLU A 207 -19.88 -5.54 2.46
CA GLU A 207 -20.90 -6.44 1.91
C GLU A 207 -20.91 -6.47 0.39
N LEU A 208 -20.88 -5.28 -0.23
CA LEU A 208 -20.81 -5.15 -1.69
C LEU A 208 -19.52 -5.75 -2.24
N ALA A 209 -18.40 -5.56 -1.53
CA ALA A 209 -17.10 -6.09 -1.94
C ALA A 209 -17.03 -7.62 -1.88
N ARG A 210 -17.70 -8.27 -0.91
CA ARG A 210 -17.82 -9.73 -0.87
C ARG A 210 -18.44 -10.25 -2.15
N GLY A 211 -19.56 -9.67 -2.58
CA GLY A 211 -20.22 -10.08 -3.83
C GLY A 211 -19.36 -9.94 -5.08
N VAL A 212 -18.37 -9.03 -5.07
CA VAL A 212 -17.54 -8.74 -6.24
C VAL A 212 -16.18 -9.46 -6.20
N PHE A 213 -15.54 -9.57 -5.02
CA PHE A 213 -14.13 -9.95 -4.93
C PHE A 213 -13.88 -11.31 -4.27
N GLU A 214 -14.83 -11.93 -3.53
CA GLU A 214 -14.59 -13.23 -2.86
C GLU A 214 -14.51 -14.43 -3.81
N GLY A 215 -15.09 -14.36 -4.99
CA GLY A 215 -15.25 -15.51 -5.90
C GLY A 215 -14.09 -15.81 -6.86
N GLY A 216 -13.06 -15.01 -6.90
CA GLY A 216 -12.00 -15.10 -7.91
C GLY A 216 -10.61 -15.32 -7.33
N GLY A 217 -9.98 -16.44 -7.59
CA GLY A 217 -8.64 -16.79 -7.13
C GLY A 217 -7.74 -17.32 -8.24
N VAL A 218 -7.53 -16.56 -9.31
CA VAL A 218 -6.51 -16.95 -10.28
C VAL A 218 -5.21 -16.28 -9.88
N GLY A 219 -4.18 -17.07 -9.58
CA GLY A 219 -2.81 -16.57 -9.42
C GLY A 219 -2.34 -15.89 -10.70
N ALA A 220 -1.22 -15.19 -10.64
CA ALA A 220 -0.63 -14.59 -11.83
C ALA A 220 -0.41 -15.64 -12.94
N SER A 221 -0.71 -15.28 -14.18
CA SER A 221 -0.45 -16.15 -15.33
C SER A 221 1.06 -16.36 -15.52
N GLU A 222 1.47 -17.46 -16.14
CA GLU A 222 2.87 -17.71 -16.50
C GLU A 222 3.46 -16.55 -17.30
N GLN A 223 2.69 -16.00 -18.23
CA GLN A 223 3.10 -14.83 -19.01
C GLN A 223 3.40 -13.61 -18.10
N MET A 224 2.59 -13.39 -17.08
CA MET A 224 2.82 -12.28 -16.16
C MET A 224 4.03 -12.52 -15.26
N ILE A 225 4.27 -13.78 -14.85
CA ILE A 225 5.48 -14.17 -14.12
C ILE A 225 6.73 -13.90 -14.97
N LEU A 226 6.73 -14.30 -16.24
CA LEU A 226 7.83 -14.02 -17.17
C LEU A 226 8.08 -12.52 -17.35
N ARG A 227 7.01 -11.71 -17.45
CA ARG A 227 7.14 -10.25 -17.53
C ARG A 227 7.73 -9.65 -16.24
N ALA A 228 7.34 -10.17 -15.07
CA ALA A 228 7.92 -9.75 -13.80
C ALA A 228 9.41 -10.09 -13.70
N GLU A 229 9.83 -11.25 -14.21
CA GLU A 229 11.24 -11.61 -14.29
C GLU A 229 12.02 -10.70 -15.25
N GLN A 230 11.45 -10.36 -16.39
CA GLN A 230 12.06 -9.42 -17.34
C GLN A 230 12.22 -8.04 -16.72
N PHE A 231 11.17 -7.54 -16.06
CA PHE A 231 11.22 -6.28 -15.32
C PHE A 231 12.32 -6.31 -14.26
N TYR A 232 12.35 -7.37 -13.44
CA TYR A 232 13.37 -7.55 -12.41
C TYR A 232 14.81 -7.48 -12.96
N ARG A 233 15.09 -8.26 -14.01
CA ARG A 233 16.40 -8.27 -14.65
C ARG A 233 16.80 -6.92 -15.22
N GLY A 234 15.87 -6.26 -15.92
CA GLY A 234 16.10 -4.93 -16.48
C GLY A 234 16.42 -3.87 -15.41
N VAL A 235 15.76 -3.93 -14.24
CA VAL A 235 16.08 -3.04 -13.12
C VAL A 235 17.47 -3.33 -12.56
N VAL A 236 17.83 -4.60 -12.32
CA VAL A 236 19.15 -4.99 -11.81
C VAL A 236 20.25 -4.50 -12.75
N GLU A 237 20.15 -4.81 -14.04
CA GLU A 237 21.11 -4.41 -15.06
C GLU A 237 21.27 -2.89 -15.17
N ARG A 238 20.17 -2.15 -15.07
CA ARG A 238 20.20 -0.69 -15.14
C ARG A 238 20.90 -0.09 -13.94
N LEU A 239 20.59 -0.57 -12.73
CA LEU A 239 21.22 -0.09 -11.50
C LEU A 239 22.72 -0.43 -11.46
N GLU A 240 23.14 -1.59 -11.94
CA GLU A 240 24.55 -1.97 -12.03
C GLU A 240 25.31 -1.08 -13.02
N ARG A 241 24.74 -0.77 -14.18
CA ARG A 241 25.32 0.19 -15.13
C ARG A 241 25.48 1.59 -14.55
N GLU A 242 24.44 2.09 -13.86
CA GLU A 242 24.45 3.43 -13.25
C GLU A 242 25.44 3.53 -12.07
N SER A 243 25.66 2.44 -11.34
CA SER A 243 26.63 2.40 -10.23
C SER A 243 28.08 2.22 -10.67
N GLY A 244 28.35 2.03 -11.96
CA GLY A 244 29.69 1.75 -12.48
C GLY A 244 30.27 0.41 -12.02
N THR A 245 29.46 -0.49 -11.50
CA THR A 245 29.88 -1.80 -11.03
C THR A 245 30.14 -2.68 -12.25
N ILE A 246 31.41 -3.01 -12.48
CA ILE A 246 31.81 -3.96 -13.54
C ILE A 246 31.26 -5.34 -13.13
N ASP A 247 30.51 -5.98 -14.03
CA ASP A 247 30.08 -7.37 -13.88
C ASP A 247 31.35 -8.28 -13.76
N PRO A 248 31.59 -8.91 -12.59
CA PRO A 248 32.78 -9.76 -12.41
C PRO A 248 32.76 -11.04 -13.24
N PHE A 249 31.62 -11.37 -13.89
CA PHE A 249 31.46 -12.54 -14.77
C PHE A 249 31.37 -12.19 -16.25
N ARG A 250 31.59 -10.96 -16.65
CA ARG A 250 31.58 -10.56 -18.06
C ARG A 250 32.91 -10.97 -18.67
N PRO A 251 32.92 -11.82 -19.70
CA PRO A 251 34.19 -12.16 -20.41
C PRO A 251 34.75 -10.89 -21.07
N ALA A 252 36.07 -10.73 -20.99
CA ALA A 252 36.80 -9.63 -21.60
C ALA A 252 36.70 -9.65 -23.13
#